data_a3df011a0c836996e73593dc3cfcf6a0
#
_entry.id   a3df011a0c836996e73593dc3cfcf6a0
#
_cell.length_a   1.000
_cell.length_b   1.000
_cell.length_c   1.000
_cell.angle_alpha   90.00
_cell.angle_beta   90.00
_cell.angle_gamma   90.00
#
_symmetry.space_group_name_H-M   'P 1'
#
loop_
_entity.id
_entity.type
_entity.pdbx_description
1 polymer ?
#
loop_
_entity_poly.entity_id
_entity_poly.type
_entity_poly.pdbx_seq_one_letter_code
_entity_poly.pdbx_strand_id
1 'polypeptide(L)'
;MTQVANGVAGHDINSNPDPYGIRSPKQHNKEVATNVYEQVHHVSRDKRGQVMGMRGGFRGCTVWFTGLSGAGKTTISFALEEYLCHHGIPAYSLDGDNMRKGLNKNLGFSHMDRVENIRRVSEVAKLFADGGVVCLNSFISPNAKDRQEAKALHRTSGLPFYEVYVSTSLEVCESRDVKGLYKKARAGIIKGFTGIDQEYEAPDDPDINLNAGALTVDECVEKLIKFLQGEGIIPESAVESVKELFVPQSAQDAAKKEAETLDCVELNKVDMQWVQVLAEGWASPMTGFMREREFLQCQHFNCVLDGGAINQSVPIVLAVTLEDKERLSNKEAFALSYEGRRVAILRSPEFYEHHKEERCCRQWGTSNQGHPYIKMVMESGDWLVGGDLEVLDRIRWNDGLDEYRLTPNELRAKFRQLGADAIFAFQLRNPVHNGHALLMNDTKRRLKERGYKKPTLLLHPLGGWTKQDDVPLPVRMKQHHAILEEGVLDPESTVLAIFPSPMMYAGPTEVQWHAKARMSTGANFYIVGRDPAGMPHPDGTRDLYDHSHGRKVLTMAPGLTQLEIIPFRVAAYNTKKKAMDFFNPEKKEDFDFISGTRMRKLARSGELPPEGFMAPLAWTILSDYYKSLQQK
;
A
#
# COMPACT_ATOMS: atom_id res chain seq x y z
N MET A 1 -31.33 -5.64 45.88
CA MET A 1 -31.13 -6.49 47.10
C MET A 1 -29.70 -6.97 47.01
N THR A 2 -28.78 -6.75 47.84
CA THR A 2 -28.53 -6.37 49.22
C THR A 2 -27.09 -5.88 49.29
N GLN A 3 -26.85 -4.70 49.78
CA GLN A 3 -26.06 -4.36 50.96
C GLN A 3 -24.72 -5.16 51.18
N VAL A 4 -23.62 -4.45 51.40
CA VAL A 4 -23.19 -4.05 52.76
C VAL A 4 -22.19 -2.92 52.68
N ALA A 5 -22.42 -1.88 53.46
CA ALA A 5 -21.49 -0.82 53.83
C ALA A 5 -20.53 -1.28 54.90
N ASN A 6 -19.34 -0.72 54.94
CA ASN A 6 -18.73 -0.33 56.23
C ASN A 6 -17.66 0.74 56.01
N GLY A 7 -17.93 1.89 56.66
CA GLY A 7 -17.00 2.98 56.75
C GLY A 7 -16.07 2.81 57.97
N VAL A 8 -14.89 3.42 57.86
CA VAL A 8 -14.12 3.85 59.00
C VAL A 8 -13.60 5.26 58.72
N ALA A 9 -14.01 6.16 59.56
CA ALA A 9 -13.56 7.55 59.60
C ALA A 9 -12.18 7.61 60.28
N GLY A 10 -11.22 8.25 59.64
CA GLY A 10 -9.97 8.71 60.25
C GLY A 10 -9.83 10.21 60.09
N HIS A 11 -10.04 10.91 61.17
CA HIS A 11 -9.74 12.36 61.28
C HIS A 11 -8.22 12.54 61.30
N ASP A 12 -7.65 13.35 60.41
CA ASP A 12 -6.36 13.96 60.60
C ASP A 12 -6.46 15.47 60.52
N ILE A 13 -6.21 16.09 61.67
CA ILE A 13 -6.17 17.54 61.90
C ILE A 13 -4.71 17.95 61.70
N ASN A 14 -4.40 18.66 60.61
CA ASN A 14 -3.36 19.70 60.55
C ASN A 14 -3.43 20.43 59.18
N SER A 15 -4.20 21.48 59.13
CA SER A 15 -4.15 22.43 58.03
C SER A 15 -3.71 23.79 58.55
N ASN A 16 -2.50 24.18 58.22
CA ASN A 16 -2.03 25.53 58.31
C ASN A 16 -2.28 26.20 56.95
N PRO A 17 -3.03 27.29 56.79
CA PRO A 17 -3.31 27.89 55.49
C PRO A 17 -2.08 28.63 54.99
N ASP A 18 -1.64 28.25 53.79
CA ASP A 18 -0.62 28.94 53.01
C ASP A 18 -1.16 30.31 52.56
N PRO A 19 -0.52 31.44 52.97
CA PRO A 19 -1.00 32.78 52.70
C PRO A 19 -0.89 33.23 51.24
N TYR A 20 -0.29 32.44 50.34
CA TYR A 20 -0.07 32.81 48.93
C TYR A 20 -0.85 31.97 47.90
N GLY A 21 -1.72 31.04 48.33
CA GLY A 21 -2.61 30.30 47.43
C GLY A 21 -1.90 29.39 46.42
N ILE A 22 -0.60 29.06 46.66
CA ILE A 22 0.17 28.15 45.80
C ILE A 22 -0.15 26.74 46.23
N ARG A 23 -0.97 26.03 45.46
CA ARG A 23 -1.29 24.63 45.71
C ARG A 23 -0.01 23.77 45.59
N SER A 24 0.27 22.97 46.62
CA SER A 24 1.43 22.09 46.65
C SER A 24 1.36 21.00 45.56
N PRO A 25 2.49 20.45 45.07
CA PRO A 25 2.54 19.42 44.05
C PRO A 25 1.67 18.18 44.30
N LYS A 26 1.42 17.86 45.56
CA LYS A 26 0.59 16.72 45.97
C LYS A 26 -0.90 16.90 45.74
N GLN A 27 -1.38 18.13 45.50
CA GLN A 27 -2.81 18.43 45.29
C GLN A 27 -3.27 18.27 43.84
N HIS A 28 -2.37 18.27 42.85
CA HIS A 28 -2.76 18.08 41.43
C HIS A 28 -3.13 16.65 41.08
N ASN A 29 -2.66 15.66 41.85
CA ASN A 29 -2.97 14.23 41.61
C ASN A 29 -4.06 13.69 42.54
N LYS A 30 -4.74 14.53 43.31
CA LYS A 30 -5.81 14.10 44.19
C LYS A 30 -7.16 14.29 43.48
N GLU A 31 -7.97 13.23 43.45
CA GLU A 31 -9.37 13.35 43.03
C GLU A 31 -10.07 14.39 43.92
N VAL A 32 -10.50 15.45 43.30
CA VAL A 32 -11.21 16.56 43.99
C VAL A 32 -12.72 16.40 43.87
N ALA A 33 -13.17 15.74 42.80
CA ALA A 33 -14.57 15.47 42.57
C ALA A 33 -15.09 14.39 43.53
N THR A 34 -16.20 14.65 44.20
CA THR A 34 -16.89 13.69 45.06
C THR A 34 -18.11 13.13 44.33
N ASN A 35 -18.48 11.89 44.70
CA ASN A 35 -19.61 11.18 44.06
C ASN A 35 -19.40 10.87 42.57
N VAL A 36 -18.19 10.63 42.15
CA VAL A 36 -17.82 10.17 40.81
C VAL A 36 -17.56 8.67 40.87
N TYR A 37 -18.21 7.92 39.97
CA TYR A 37 -18.07 6.47 39.87
C TYR A 37 -17.67 6.12 38.47
N GLU A 38 -16.77 5.14 38.34
CA GLU A 38 -16.38 4.61 37.04
C GLU A 38 -17.61 4.02 36.34
N GLN A 39 -17.85 4.45 35.11
CA GLN A 39 -18.93 3.91 34.28
C GLN A 39 -18.35 2.84 33.36
N VAL A 40 -18.91 1.64 33.45
CA VAL A 40 -18.46 0.50 32.63
C VAL A 40 -19.04 0.63 31.22
N HIS A 41 -18.17 0.57 30.23
CA HIS A 41 -18.60 0.56 28.84
C HIS A 41 -19.34 -0.74 28.48
N HIS A 42 -20.46 -0.64 27.75
CA HIS A 42 -21.21 -1.80 27.27
C HIS A 42 -20.55 -2.45 26.02
N VAL A 43 -19.64 -1.75 25.35
CA VAL A 43 -18.93 -2.23 24.16
C VAL A 43 -17.56 -2.77 24.58
N SER A 44 -17.29 -4.04 24.28
CA SER A 44 -15.99 -4.65 24.53
C SER A 44 -14.91 -4.13 23.59
N ARG A 45 -13.64 -4.28 23.97
CA ARG A 45 -12.49 -3.96 23.10
C ARG A 45 -12.50 -4.80 21.83
N ASP A 46 -12.85 -6.08 21.91
CA ASP A 46 -12.99 -6.95 20.74
C ASP A 46 -14.02 -6.42 19.76
N LYS A 47 -15.16 -5.94 20.27
CA LYS A 47 -16.18 -5.33 19.42
C LYS A 47 -15.73 -4.03 18.79
N ARG A 48 -14.97 -3.19 19.51
CA ARG A 48 -14.34 -1.99 18.92
C ARG A 48 -13.37 -2.36 17.81
N GLY A 49 -12.50 -3.36 18.05
CA GLY A 49 -11.58 -3.89 17.03
C GLY A 49 -12.33 -4.37 15.79
N GLN A 50 -13.42 -5.12 15.95
CA GLN A 50 -14.27 -5.55 14.83
C GLN A 50 -14.83 -4.38 14.01
N VAL A 51 -15.39 -3.38 14.70
CA VAL A 51 -16.00 -2.20 14.05
C VAL A 51 -14.96 -1.37 13.28
N MET A 52 -13.73 -1.30 13.79
CA MET A 52 -12.62 -0.62 13.13
C MET A 52 -12.02 -1.43 11.96
N GLY A 53 -12.57 -2.62 11.67
CA GLY A 53 -12.08 -3.48 10.58
C GLY A 53 -10.71 -4.08 10.84
N MET A 54 -10.28 -4.13 12.10
CA MET A 54 -8.96 -4.65 12.43
C MET A 54 -8.89 -6.16 12.25
N ARG A 55 -8.02 -6.59 11.38
CA ARG A 55 -7.68 -7.99 11.20
C ARG A 55 -7.00 -8.54 12.45
N GLY A 56 -7.50 -9.67 12.97
CA GLY A 56 -6.87 -10.37 14.10
C GLY A 56 -7.09 -9.73 15.47
N GLY A 57 -8.13 -8.88 15.66
CA GLY A 57 -8.58 -8.46 16.98
C GLY A 57 -8.16 -7.06 17.42
N PHE A 58 -8.29 -6.79 18.70
CA PHE A 58 -7.97 -5.51 19.32
C PHE A 58 -6.45 -5.25 19.33
N ARG A 59 -6.02 -4.04 18.90
CA ARG A 59 -4.61 -3.66 18.74
C ARG A 59 -4.24 -2.35 19.43
N GLY A 60 -5.13 -1.80 20.22
CA GLY A 60 -4.89 -0.56 20.91
C GLY A 60 -3.73 -0.67 21.90
N CYS A 61 -2.75 0.20 21.74
CA CYS A 61 -1.58 0.29 22.63
C CYS A 61 -1.03 1.72 22.63
N THR A 62 -0.12 2.00 23.56
CA THR A 62 0.64 3.24 23.59
C THR A 62 2.12 2.94 23.33
N VAL A 63 2.71 3.61 22.34
CA VAL A 63 4.15 3.62 22.06
C VAL A 63 4.70 4.98 22.51
N TRP A 64 5.53 5.00 23.54
CA TRP A 64 5.99 6.20 24.20
C TRP A 64 7.45 6.50 23.88
N PHE A 65 7.68 7.44 22.95
CA PHE A 65 9.02 7.88 22.60
C PHE A 65 9.53 8.90 23.60
N THR A 66 10.67 8.62 24.21
CA THR A 66 11.40 9.52 25.11
C THR A 66 12.82 9.76 24.61
N GLY A 67 13.44 10.89 25.00
CA GLY A 67 14.79 11.29 24.57
C GLY A 67 14.94 12.81 24.47
N LEU A 68 16.16 13.28 24.23
CA LEU A 68 16.50 14.70 24.14
C LEU A 68 15.74 15.44 23.04
N SER A 69 15.67 16.76 23.13
CA SER A 69 15.22 17.62 22.03
C SER A 69 16.11 17.38 20.80
N GLY A 70 15.53 17.30 19.59
CA GLY A 70 16.33 16.99 18.38
C GLY A 70 16.80 15.55 18.23
N ALA A 71 16.46 14.63 19.14
CA ALA A 71 16.86 13.22 19.07
C ALA A 71 16.22 12.46 17.87
N GLY A 72 15.12 12.95 17.29
CA GLY A 72 14.45 12.31 16.15
C GLY A 72 13.07 11.71 16.47
N LYS A 73 12.58 11.82 17.71
CA LYS A 73 11.31 11.24 18.18
C LYS A 73 10.14 11.51 17.25
N THR A 74 9.85 12.77 16.96
CA THR A 74 8.70 13.18 16.12
C THR A 74 8.82 12.63 14.70
N THR A 75 10.03 12.65 14.11
CA THR A 75 10.26 12.15 12.75
C THR A 75 10.01 10.65 12.67
N ILE A 76 10.54 9.88 13.64
CA ILE A 76 10.35 8.43 13.70
C ILE A 76 8.89 8.08 13.98
N SER A 77 8.25 8.77 14.91
CA SER A 77 6.84 8.57 15.27
C SER A 77 5.91 8.80 14.09
N PHE A 78 6.11 9.89 13.34
CA PHE A 78 5.28 10.20 12.17
C PHE A 78 5.52 9.23 11.01
N ALA A 79 6.75 8.79 10.80
CA ALA A 79 7.05 7.76 9.80
C ALA A 79 6.42 6.40 10.17
N LEU A 80 6.42 6.04 11.47
CA LEU A 80 5.71 4.85 11.95
C LEU A 80 4.19 5.00 11.82
N GLU A 81 3.63 6.17 12.11
CA GLU A 81 2.19 6.45 11.92
C GLU A 81 1.79 6.27 10.46
N GLU A 82 2.57 6.85 9.55
CA GLU A 82 2.35 6.70 8.11
C GLU A 82 2.37 5.23 7.69
N TYR A 83 3.38 4.47 8.15
CA TYR A 83 3.47 3.03 7.90
C TYR A 83 2.23 2.28 8.42
N LEU A 84 1.85 2.48 9.68
CA LEU A 84 0.71 1.79 10.29
C LEU A 84 -0.60 2.10 9.57
N CYS A 85 -0.86 3.37 9.27
CA CYS A 85 -2.06 3.80 8.55
C CYS A 85 -2.11 3.24 7.12
N HIS A 86 -0.98 3.21 6.40
CA HIS A 86 -0.90 2.57 5.09
C HIS A 86 -1.19 1.07 5.15
N HIS A 87 -0.89 0.41 6.27
CA HIS A 87 -1.19 -1.01 6.48
C HIS A 87 -2.56 -1.26 7.13
N GLY A 88 -3.43 -0.24 7.15
CA GLY A 88 -4.78 -0.35 7.68
C GLY A 88 -4.83 -0.52 9.20
N ILE A 89 -3.78 -0.14 9.93
CA ILE A 89 -3.72 -0.15 11.38
C ILE A 89 -3.97 1.28 11.86
N PRO A 90 -5.08 1.54 12.58
CA PRO A 90 -5.36 2.87 13.09
C PRO A 90 -4.26 3.33 14.05
N ALA A 91 -3.61 4.44 13.72
CA ALA A 91 -2.55 5.04 14.53
C ALA A 91 -2.77 6.56 14.63
N TYR A 92 -2.29 7.15 15.71
CA TYR A 92 -2.32 8.60 15.89
C TYR A 92 -1.13 9.08 16.73
N SER A 93 -0.40 10.08 16.22
CA SER A 93 0.76 10.65 16.89
C SER A 93 0.37 11.86 17.74
N LEU A 94 0.72 11.82 19.03
CA LEU A 94 0.66 12.94 19.95
C LEU A 94 2.05 13.54 20.11
N ASP A 95 2.24 14.74 19.53
CA ASP A 95 3.52 15.45 19.59
C ASP A 95 3.50 16.55 20.65
N GLY A 96 4.62 16.75 21.34
CA GLY A 96 4.74 17.68 22.45
C GLY A 96 4.42 19.13 22.09
N ASP A 97 4.83 19.60 20.91
CA ASP A 97 4.57 20.96 20.46
C ASP A 97 3.09 21.13 20.06
N ASN A 98 2.52 20.13 19.38
CA ASN A 98 1.12 20.13 18.97
C ASN A 98 0.19 20.13 20.19
N MET A 99 0.48 19.30 21.20
CA MET A 99 -0.31 19.27 22.44
C MET A 99 -0.27 20.60 23.18
N ARG A 100 0.88 21.30 23.19
CA ARG A 100 1.02 22.61 23.83
C ARG A 100 0.35 23.75 23.06
N LYS A 101 0.03 23.57 21.78
CA LYS A 101 -0.80 24.50 21.01
C LYS A 101 -2.30 24.30 21.24
N GLY A 102 -2.71 23.15 21.76
CA GLY A 102 -4.10 22.74 21.99
C GLY A 102 -4.42 22.49 23.47
N LEU A 103 -4.56 21.21 23.82
CA LEU A 103 -4.99 20.74 25.14
C LEU A 103 -4.15 21.31 26.29
N ASN A 104 -2.84 21.44 26.09
CA ASN A 104 -1.88 21.87 27.10
C ASN A 104 -1.39 23.32 26.90
N LYS A 105 -2.16 24.15 26.19
CA LYS A 105 -1.79 25.56 25.90
C LYS A 105 -1.59 26.43 27.14
N ASN A 106 -2.16 26.03 28.26
CA ASN A 106 -2.06 26.73 29.55
C ASN A 106 -0.88 26.25 30.40
N LEU A 107 -0.04 25.31 29.91
CA LEU A 107 1.12 24.78 30.63
C LEU A 107 2.40 25.37 30.04
N GLY A 108 3.29 25.86 30.93
CA GLY A 108 4.64 26.28 30.60
C GLY A 108 5.67 25.14 30.66
N PHE A 109 6.93 25.48 31.03
CA PHE A 109 8.04 24.54 31.11
C PHE A 109 8.59 24.37 32.54
N SER A 110 7.87 24.89 33.57
CA SER A 110 8.23 24.59 34.96
C SER A 110 8.14 23.09 35.23
N HIS A 111 8.79 22.64 36.28
CA HIS A 111 8.73 21.21 36.67
C HIS A 111 7.27 20.75 36.84
N MET A 112 6.43 21.55 37.51
CA MET A 112 5.01 21.27 37.72
C MET A 112 4.23 21.16 36.40
N ASP A 113 4.46 22.09 35.48
CA ASP A 113 3.80 22.07 34.18
C ASP A 113 4.22 20.87 33.33
N ARG A 114 5.46 20.40 33.49
CA ARG A 114 5.94 19.22 32.78
C ARG A 114 5.28 17.94 33.33
N VAL A 115 5.19 17.80 34.64
CA VAL A 115 4.49 16.66 35.28
C VAL A 115 3.03 16.64 34.84
N GLU A 116 2.32 17.78 34.92
CA GLU A 116 0.93 17.87 34.50
C GLU A 116 0.75 17.64 32.98
N ASN A 117 1.70 18.11 32.17
CA ASN A 117 1.69 17.84 30.74
C ASN A 117 1.76 16.33 30.45
N ILE A 118 2.68 15.59 31.10
CA ILE A 118 2.82 14.14 30.94
C ILE A 118 1.56 13.42 31.45
N ARG A 119 1.03 13.83 32.61
CA ARG A 119 -0.21 13.26 33.14
C ARG A 119 -1.38 13.38 32.16
N ARG A 120 -1.64 14.59 31.62
CA ARG A 120 -2.73 14.79 30.64
C ARG A 120 -2.52 13.97 29.37
N VAL A 121 -1.31 13.95 28.86
CA VAL A 121 -0.99 13.18 27.65
C VAL A 121 -1.17 11.67 27.90
N SER A 122 -0.79 11.18 29.07
CA SER A 122 -0.97 9.76 29.43
C SER A 122 -2.45 9.36 29.46
N GLU A 123 -3.33 10.21 30.02
CA GLU A 123 -4.77 9.96 30.01
C GLU A 123 -5.36 9.96 28.59
N VAL A 124 -4.93 10.91 27.75
CA VAL A 124 -5.36 10.94 26.34
C VAL A 124 -4.86 9.71 25.58
N ALA A 125 -3.60 9.34 25.75
CA ALA A 125 -3.03 8.14 25.13
C ALA A 125 -3.78 6.86 25.54
N LYS A 126 -4.13 6.73 26.82
CA LYS A 126 -4.96 5.64 27.33
C LYS A 126 -6.31 5.56 26.63
N LEU A 127 -6.99 6.71 26.41
CA LEU A 127 -8.28 6.75 25.70
C LEU A 127 -8.15 6.30 24.25
N PHE A 128 -7.10 6.73 23.54
CA PHE A 128 -6.82 6.26 22.17
C PHE A 128 -6.56 4.75 22.15
N ALA A 129 -5.70 4.27 23.05
CA ALA A 129 -5.39 2.84 23.17
C ALA A 129 -6.65 2.02 23.49
N ASP A 130 -7.47 2.46 24.44
CA ASP A 130 -8.73 1.78 24.78
C ASP A 130 -9.76 1.83 23.64
N GLY A 131 -9.70 2.86 22.79
CA GLY A 131 -10.45 2.96 21.55
C GLY A 131 -9.99 2.00 20.46
N GLY A 132 -8.83 1.36 20.60
CA GLY A 132 -8.25 0.43 19.63
C GLY A 132 -7.24 1.07 18.68
N VAL A 133 -6.76 2.28 18.97
CA VAL A 133 -5.78 3.01 18.16
C VAL A 133 -4.37 2.80 18.72
N VAL A 134 -3.38 2.64 17.86
CA VAL A 134 -1.97 2.69 18.25
C VAL A 134 -1.58 4.15 18.49
N CYS A 135 -1.46 4.54 19.76
CA CYS A 135 -1.14 5.91 20.12
C CYS A 135 0.38 6.11 20.24
N LEU A 136 0.94 6.95 19.38
CA LEU A 136 2.37 7.23 19.30
C LEU A 136 2.66 8.56 20.01
N ASN A 137 3.42 8.53 21.12
CA ASN A 137 3.63 9.71 21.95
C ASN A 137 5.07 10.19 21.87
N SER A 138 5.30 11.39 21.34
CA SER A 138 6.64 11.98 21.14
C SER A 138 6.90 13.11 22.12
N PHE A 139 7.50 12.78 23.28
CA PHE A 139 7.80 13.73 24.35
C PHE A 139 9.23 13.56 24.86
N ILE A 140 9.85 14.65 25.33
CA ILE A 140 11.16 14.53 26.03
C ILE A 140 11.00 13.66 27.27
N SER A 141 9.93 13.89 28.06
CA SER A 141 9.59 13.17 29.30
C SER A 141 10.84 12.83 30.15
N PRO A 142 11.57 13.87 30.65
CA PRO A 142 12.91 13.69 31.19
C PRO A 142 12.95 12.91 32.50
N ASN A 143 11.87 12.91 33.28
CA ASN A 143 11.85 12.27 34.58
C ASN A 143 11.37 10.81 34.46
N ALA A 144 12.12 9.88 35.02
CA ALA A 144 11.78 8.46 35.03
C ALA A 144 10.44 8.20 35.75
N LYS A 145 10.19 8.91 36.85
CA LYS A 145 8.95 8.78 37.62
C LYS A 145 7.71 9.08 36.79
N ASP A 146 7.71 10.16 35.99
CA ASP A 146 6.57 10.55 35.16
C ASP A 146 6.26 9.49 34.11
N ARG A 147 7.31 8.86 33.52
CA ARG A 147 7.17 7.78 32.55
C ARG A 147 6.62 6.50 33.21
N GLN A 148 7.10 6.18 34.44
CA GLN A 148 6.61 5.03 35.20
C GLN A 148 5.13 5.20 35.59
N GLU A 149 4.70 6.41 35.98
CA GLU A 149 3.30 6.72 36.28
C GLU A 149 2.43 6.54 35.02
N ALA A 150 2.91 6.99 33.85
CA ALA A 150 2.23 6.77 32.56
C ALA A 150 2.10 5.28 32.22
N LYS A 151 3.18 4.49 32.40
CA LYS A 151 3.17 3.03 32.20
C LYS A 151 2.23 2.33 33.18
N ALA A 152 2.22 2.72 34.46
CA ALA A 152 1.33 2.17 35.49
C ALA A 152 -0.15 2.45 35.19
N LEU A 153 -0.50 3.66 34.71
CA LEU A 153 -1.86 4.02 34.28
C LEU A 153 -2.40 3.08 33.21
N HIS A 154 -1.61 2.76 32.21
CA HIS A 154 -1.99 1.83 31.15
C HIS A 154 -2.11 0.40 31.66
N ARG A 155 -1.14 -0.05 32.47
CA ARG A 155 -1.11 -1.40 33.05
C ARG A 155 -2.34 -1.69 33.91
N THR A 156 -2.75 -0.73 34.77
CA THR A 156 -3.97 -0.87 35.58
C THR A 156 -5.23 -0.98 34.76
N SER A 157 -5.21 -0.42 33.55
CA SER A 157 -6.30 -0.52 32.59
C SER A 157 -6.21 -1.73 31.66
N GLY A 158 -5.19 -2.60 31.83
CA GLY A 158 -4.95 -3.76 30.97
C GLY A 158 -4.64 -3.38 29.51
N LEU A 159 -3.94 -2.27 29.30
CA LEU A 159 -3.52 -1.78 27.98
C LEU A 159 -2.01 -1.90 27.82
N PRO A 160 -1.52 -2.36 26.67
CA PRO A 160 -0.10 -2.38 26.37
C PRO A 160 0.51 -0.96 26.33
N PHE A 161 1.71 -0.83 26.91
CA PHE A 161 2.50 0.39 26.90
C PHE A 161 3.96 0.02 26.65
N TYR A 162 4.55 0.58 25.59
CA TYR A 162 5.91 0.33 25.14
C TYR A 162 6.75 1.59 25.22
N GLU A 163 7.80 1.58 26.03
CA GLU A 163 8.73 2.70 26.17
C GLU A 163 9.85 2.60 25.14
N VAL A 164 9.93 3.59 24.23
CA VAL A 164 10.93 3.69 23.17
C VAL A 164 11.93 4.78 23.54
N TYR A 165 13.15 4.38 23.85
CA TYR A 165 14.23 5.32 24.11
C TYR A 165 14.96 5.70 22.81
N VAL A 166 14.87 6.97 22.41
CA VAL A 166 15.63 7.51 21.28
C VAL A 166 16.95 8.08 21.79
N SER A 167 17.98 7.21 21.83
CA SER A 167 19.26 7.42 22.52
C SER A 167 20.29 8.19 21.68
N THR A 168 19.84 9.22 20.96
CA THR A 168 20.75 10.14 20.21
C THR A 168 21.57 10.96 21.20
N SER A 169 22.90 11.01 21.01
CA SER A 169 23.79 11.74 21.90
C SER A 169 23.52 13.25 21.90
N LEU A 170 23.90 13.92 22.98
CA LEU A 170 23.69 15.36 23.12
C LEU A 170 24.40 16.14 22.01
N GLU A 171 25.62 15.75 21.63
CA GLU A 171 26.43 16.40 20.60
C GLU A 171 25.70 16.34 19.24
N VAL A 172 25.11 15.19 18.92
CA VAL A 172 24.33 15.03 17.67
C VAL A 172 23.04 15.85 17.73
N CYS A 173 22.34 15.88 18.87
CA CYS A 173 21.16 16.72 19.05
C CYS A 173 21.48 18.22 18.92
N GLU A 174 22.59 18.68 19.51
CA GLU A 174 23.09 20.07 19.40
C GLU A 174 23.50 20.40 17.96
N SER A 175 24.16 19.48 17.26
CA SER A 175 24.55 19.71 15.85
C SER A 175 23.35 19.85 14.93
N ARG A 176 22.28 19.13 15.21
CA ARG A 176 21.02 19.23 14.45
C ARG A 176 20.27 20.53 14.74
N ASP A 177 20.14 20.91 15.99
CA ASP A 177 19.45 22.10 16.56
C ASP A 177 18.38 22.75 15.65
N VAL A 178 17.49 21.95 15.09
CA VAL A 178 16.51 22.33 14.06
C VAL A 178 15.67 23.56 14.46
N LYS A 179 15.45 23.74 15.77
CA LYS A 179 14.63 24.83 16.32
C LYS A 179 15.47 25.97 16.91
N GLY A 180 16.79 25.88 16.88
CA GLY A 180 17.71 26.84 17.49
C GLY A 180 17.62 26.91 19.02
N LEU A 181 17.08 25.87 19.66
CA LEU A 181 16.84 25.86 21.12
C LEU A 181 18.12 25.63 21.91
N TYR A 182 19.04 24.79 21.42
CA TYR A 182 20.32 24.55 22.06
C TYR A 182 21.18 25.82 22.06
N LYS A 183 21.24 26.55 20.94
CA LYS A 183 21.94 27.86 20.87
C LYS A 183 21.40 28.83 21.90
N LYS A 184 20.07 28.91 22.07
CA LYS A 184 19.41 29.79 23.05
C LYS A 184 19.68 29.35 24.50
N ALA A 185 19.69 28.05 24.76
CA ALA A 185 19.99 27.48 26.07
C ALA A 185 21.47 27.74 26.46
N ARG A 186 22.42 27.48 25.55
CA ARG A 186 23.82 27.77 25.77
C ARG A 186 24.11 29.28 25.96
N ALA A 187 23.33 30.14 25.31
CA ALA A 187 23.38 31.58 25.50
C ALA A 187 22.69 32.08 26.78
N GLY A 188 22.13 31.17 27.61
CA GLY A 188 21.42 31.50 28.85
C GLY A 188 20.04 32.17 28.66
N ILE A 189 19.57 32.24 27.41
CA ILE A 189 18.25 32.84 27.06
C ILE A 189 17.12 31.91 27.52
N ILE A 190 17.29 30.61 27.39
CA ILE A 190 16.37 29.58 27.88
C ILE A 190 17.02 28.92 29.10
N LYS A 191 16.28 28.88 30.23
CA LYS A 191 16.70 28.20 31.46
C LYS A 191 15.87 26.93 31.66
N GLY A 192 16.42 25.94 32.38
CA GLY A 192 15.76 24.66 32.63
C GLY A 192 15.63 23.81 31.36
N PHE A 193 16.60 23.89 30.45
CA PHE A 193 16.60 23.15 29.20
C PHE A 193 17.21 21.75 29.41
N THR A 194 16.42 20.71 29.14
CA THR A 194 16.82 19.32 29.31
C THR A 194 18.05 18.96 28.47
N GLY A 195 19.08 18.43 29.12
CA GLY A 195 20.37 18.07 28.52
C GLY A 195 21.42 19.18 28.60
N ILE A 196 21.08 20.42 29.03
CA ILE A 196 22.03 21.52 29.22
C ILE A 196 22.13 21.89 30.70
N ASP A 197 21.09 22.44 31.28
CA ASP A 197 21.02 22.88 32.69
C ASP A 197 19.96 22.11 33.49
N GLN A 198 19.28 21.14 32.86
CA GLN A 198 18.41 20.18 33.50
C GLN A 198 18.77 18.77 33.03
N GLU A 199 18.87 17.84 33.97
CA GLU A 199 19.18 16.44 33.70
C GLU A 199 18.06 15.74 32.93
N TYR A 200 18.45 14.78 32.09
CA TYR A 200 17.57 13.80 31.46
C TYR A 200 17.85 12.42 32.06
N GLU A 201 16.89 11.88 32.77
CA GLU A 201 16.95 10.53 33.33
C GLU A 201 16.64 9.51 32.22
N ALA A 202 17.69 8.92 31.64
CA ALA A 202 17.54 7.90 30.61
C ALA A 202 16.81 6.66 31.20
N PRO A 203 15.95 5.98 30.41
CA PRO A 203 15.38 4.69 30.83
C PRO A 203 16.47 3.65 31.02
N ASP A 204 16.42 2.93 32.16
CA ASP A 204 17.35 1.82 32.45
C ASP A 204 17.00 0.57 31.63
N ASP A 205 15.70 0.31 31.44
CA ASP A 205 15.18 -0.87 30.72
C ASP A 205 14.01 -0.47 29.81
N PRO A 206 14.30 0.21 28.70
CA PRO A 206 13.27 0.53 27.71
C PRO A 206 12.88 -0.71 26.92
N ASP A 207 11.60 -0.81 26.53
CA ASP A 207 11.12 -1.92 25.69
C ASP A 207 11.87 -1.97 24.33
N ILE A 208 12.33 -0.80 23.84
CA ILE A 208 13.22 -0.71 22.66
C ILE A 208 14.14 0.52 22.75
N ASN A 209 15.40 0.36 22.33
CA ASN A 209 16.37 1.44 22.22
C ASN A 209 16.74 1.72 20.77
N LEU A 210 16.62 2.99 20.34
CA LEU A 210 16.88 3.47 18.98
C LEU A 210 17.97 4.53 18.99
N ASN A 211 19.17 4.18 18.54
CA ASN A 211 20.22 5.19 18.31
C ASN A 211 20.01 5.90 16.96
N ALA A 212 19.13 6.90 16.92
CA ALA A 212 18.86 7.69 15.73
C ALA A 212 19.99 8.68 15.36
N GLY A 213 21.12 8.63 16.05
CA GLY A 213 22.37 9.26 15.62
C GLY A 213 23.15 8.42 14.62
N ALA A 214 23.01 7.09 14.71
CA ALA A 214 23.68 6.12 13.85
C ALA A 214 22.76 5.44 12.83
N LEU A 215 21.45 5.41 13.09
CA LEU A 215 20.44 4.77 12.24
C LEU A 215 19.70 5.82 11.43
N THR A 216 19.28 5.43 10.23
CA THR A 216 18.32 6.18 9.42
C THR A 216 16.91 6.09 10.03
N VAL A 217 16.00 6.94 9.58
CA VAL A 217 14.59 6.89 10.02
C VAL A 217 13.95 5.55 9.62
N ASP A 218 14.23 5.07 8.42
CA ASP A 218 13.67 3.80 7.90
C ASP A 218 14.16 2.61 8.72
N GLU A 219 15.45 2.56 9.08
CA GLU A 219 16.00 1.51 9.95
C GLU A 219 15.40 1.55 11.37
N CYS A 220 15.13 2.75 11.89
CA CYS A 220 14.43 2.90 13.17
C CYS A 220 12.98 2.38 13.08
N VAL A 221 12.27 2.72 12.02
CA VAL A 221 10.89 2.28 11.78
C VAL A 221 10.85 0.77 11.57
N GLU A 222 11.79 0.18 10.83
CA GLU A 222 11.86 -1.28 10.63
C GLU A 222 12.06 -2.04 11.96
N LYS A 223 12.91 -1.51 12.86
CA LYS A 223 13.07 -2.10 14.21
C LYS A 223 11.78 -2.04 15.02
N LEU A 224 11.05 -0.92 14.96
CA LEU A 224 9.78 -0.76 15.64
C LEU A 224 8.71 -1.70 15.07
N ILE A 225 8.66 -1.85 13.75
CA ILE A 225 7.74 -2.78 13.09
C ILE A 225 7.98 -4.21 13.57
N LYS A 226 9.23 -4.67 13.55
CA LYS A 226 9.60 -6.03 14.04
C LYS A 226 9.24 -6.23 15.50
N PHE A 227 9.48 -5.23 16.34
CA PHE A 227 9.11 -5.27 17.75
C PHE A 227 7.57 -5.38 17.91
N LEU A 228 6.81 -4.49 17.28
CA LEU A 228 5.35 -4.47 17.37
C LEU A 228 4.69 -5.71 16.74
N GLN A 229 5.36 -6.38 15.80
CA GLN A 229 4.96 -7.70 15.32
C GLN A 229 5.14 -8.78 16.38
N GLY A 230 6.31 -8.80 17.04
CA GLY A 230 6.58 -9.71 18.14
C GLY A 230 5.55 -9.58 19.27
N GLU A 231 5.05 -8.36 19.52
CA GLU A 231 4.03 -8.04 20.51
C GLU A 231 2.57 -8.27 20.00
N GLY A 232 2.40 -8.75 18.76
CA GLY A 232 1.08 -9.02 18.18
C GLY A 232 0.27 -7.77 17.81
N ILE A 233 0.84 -6.58 17.90
CA ILE A 233 0.18 -5.32 17.52
C ILE A 233 0.09 -5.19 15.99
N ILE A 234 1.16 -5.52 15.28
CA ILE A 234 1.17 -5.59 13.82
C ILE A 234 1.00 -7.05 13.43
N PRO A 235 -0.08 -7.46 12.73
CA PRO A 235 -0.24 -8.83 12.28
C PRO A 235 0.81 -9.19 11.22
N GLU A 236 1.23 -10.45 11.18
CA GLU A 236 2.12 -10.95 10.13
C GLU A 236 1.57 -10.67 8.72
N SER A 237 0.24 -10.75 8.55
CA SER A 237 -0.44 -10.43 7.29
C SER A 237 -0.42 -8.95 6.90
N ALA A 238 -0.12 -8.04 7.83
CA ALA A 238 0.02 -6.62 7.52
C ALA A 238 1.42 -6.25 7.06
N VAL A 239 2.42 -7.10 7.34
CA VAL A 239 3.73 -7.00 6.72
C VAL A 239 3.63 -7.75 5.41
N GLU A 240 3.37 -7.03 4.34
CA GLU A 240 3.34 -7.59 3.00
C GLU A 240 4.73 -8.14 2.64
N SER A 241 4.97 -9.38 3.00
CA SER A 241 5.94 -10.19 2.29
C SER A 241 5.28 -10.61 0.97
N VAL A 242 5.68 -10.01 -0.12
CA VAL A 242 5.33 -10.54 -1.44
C VAL A 242 5.93 -11.94 -1.53
N LYS A 243 5.06 -12.94 -1.51
CA LYS A 243 5.49 -14.33 -1.55
C LYS A 243 5.68 -14.76 -2.99
N GLU A 244 6.93 -14.97 -3.38
CA GLU A 244 7.27 -15.64 -4.64
C GLU A 244 7.12 -17.15 -4.47
N LEU A 245 6.63 -17.83 -5.52
CA LEU A 245 6.37 -19.28 -5.49
C LEU A 245 7.44 -20.08 -6.23
N PHE A 246 8.61 -19.52 -6.42
CA PHE A 246 9.74 -20.23 -7.01
C PHE A 246 10.32 -21.23 -6.04
N VAL A 247 10.62 -22.43 -6.54
CA VAL A 247 11.36 -23.44 -5.78
C VAL A 247 12.73 -22.88 -5.39
N PRO A 248 13.15 -22.97 -4.12
CA PRO A 248 14.47 -22.54 -3.71
C PRO A 248 15.57 -23.23 -4.53
N GLN A 249 16.64 -22.52 -4.87
CA GLN A 249 17.72 -23.02 -5.73
C GLN A 249 18.30 -24.37 -5.26
N SER A 250 18.37 -24.58 -3.95
CA SER A 250 18.84 -25.84 -3.35
C SER A 250 17.93 -27.05 -3.62
N ALA A 251 16.65 -26.82 -3.96
CA ALA A 251 15.66 -27.88 -4.22
C ALA A 251 15.27 -28.00 -5.70
N GLN A 252 15.75 -27.11 -6.57
CA GLN A 252 15.32 -27.05 -7.98
C GLN A 252 15.58 -28.34 -8.75
N ASP A 253 16.76 -28.95 -8.62
CA ASP A 253 17.09 -30.18 -9.34
C ASP A 253 16.20 -31.36 -8.92
N ALA A 254 15.87 -31.44 -7.64
CA ALA A 254 14.96 -32.46 -7.12
C ALA A 254 13.52 -32.22 -7.63
N ALA A 255 13.03 -30.98 -7.58
CA ALA A 255 11.70 -30.63 -8.06
C ALA A 255 11.56 -30.83 -9.59
N LYS A 256 12.59 -30.53 -10.37
CA LYS A 256 12.59 -30.78 -11.82
C LYS A 256 12.51 -32.26 -12.13
N LYS A 257 13.29 -33.11 -11.43
CA LYS A 257 13.22 -34.59 -11.59
C LYS A 257 11.85 -35.12 -11.19
N GLU A 258 11.27 -34.63 -10.11
CA GLU A 258 9.92 -35.00 -9.70
C GLU A 258 8.91 -34.62 -10.78
N ALA A 259 8.95 -33.39 -11.30
CA ALA A 259 8.01 -32.90 -12.31
C ALA A 259 8.01 -33.77 -13.59
N GLU A 260 9.15 -34.37 -13.97
CA GLU A 260 9.24 -35.28 -15.12
C GLU A 260 8.52 -36.61 -14.88
N THR A 261 8.35 -37.02 -13.63
CA THR A 261 7.68 -38.28 -13.28
C THR A 261 6.17 -38.13 -13.08
N LEU A 262 5.69 -36.90 -12.93
CA LEU A 262 4.29 -36.60 -12.66
C LEU A 262 3.46 -36.58 -13.97
N ASP A 263 2.16 -36.93 -13.82
CA ASP A 263 1.17 -36.64 -14.84
C ASP A 263 1.17 -35.13 -15.13
N CYS A 264 0.79 -34.72 -16.34
CA CYS A 264 0.97 -33.35 -16.77
C CYS A 264 -0.27 -32.74 -17.41
N VAL A 265 -0.47 -31.45 -17.20
CA VAL A 265 -1.41 -30.59 -17.91
C VAL A 265 -0.63 -29.58 -18.75
N GLU A 266 -0.91 -29.51 -20.04
CA GLU A 266 -0.33 -28.52 -20.94
C GLU A 266 -1.09 -27.20 -20.85
N LEU A 267 -0.36 -26.11 -20.60
CA LEU A 267 -0.91 -24.77 -20.45
C LEU A 267 -0.98 -24.04 -21.79
N ASN A 268 -2.03 -23.28 -21.99
CA ASN A 268 -2.03 -22.25 -23.03
C ASN A 268 -1.23 -21.00 -22.59
N LYS A 269 -1.03 -20.06 -23.50
CA LYS A 269 -0.25 -18.85 -23.22
C LYS A 269 -0.86 -17.99 -22.09
N VAL A 270 -2.19 -17.90 -21.99
CA VAL A 270 -2.87 -17.10 -20.95
C VAL A 270 -2.70 -17.78 -19.59
N ASP A 271 -2.85 -19.10 -19.51
CA ASP A 271 -2.63 -19.85 -18.27
C ASP A 271 -1.16 -19.72 -17.80
N MET A 272 -0.21 -19.79 -18.74
CA MET A 272 1.22 -19.57 -18.41
C MET A 272 1.49 -18.16 -17.86
N GLN A 273 0.78 -17.14 -18.36
CA GLN A 273 0.87 -15.78 -17.81
C GLN A 273 0.28 -15.69 -16.40
N TRP A 274 -0.79 -16.42 -16.11
CA TRP A 274 -1.31 -16.53 -14.75
C TRP A 274 -0.36 -17.28 -13.81
N VAL A 275 0.32 -18.33 -14.30
CA VAL A 275 1.42 -18.95 -13.53
C VAL A 275 2.51 -17.94 -13.21
N GLN A 276 2.90 -17.10 -14.17
CA GLN A 276 3.88 -16.04 -13.93
C GLN A 276 3.40 -15.02 -12.88
N VAL A 277 2.16 -14.59 -12.98
CA VAL A 277 1.54 -13.66 -12.01
C VAL A 277 1.57 -14.23 -10.59
N LEU A 278 1.24 -15.50 -10.44
CA LEU A 278 1.26 -16.19 -9.14
C LEU A 278 2.71 -16.39 -8.66
N ALA A 279 3.58 -16.90 -9.53
CA ALA A 279 4.98 -17.21 -9.22
C ALA A 279 5.76 -16.00 -8.72
N GLU A 280 5.57 -14.85 -9.35
CA GLU A 280 6.26 -13.59 -9.02
C GLU A 280 5.63 -12.84 -7.84
N GLY A 281 4.52 -13.33 -7.28
CA GLY A 281 3.87 -12.76 -6.10
C GLY A 281 2.99 -11.55 -6.37
N TRP A 282 2.60 -11.26 -7.62
CA TRP A 282 1.68 -10.16 -7.96
C TRP A 282 0.31 -10.31 -7.29
N ALA A 283 -0.11 -11.57 -7.09
CA ALA A 283 -1.38 -11.92 -6.45
C ALA A 283 -1.24 -12.25 -4.96
N SER A 284 -0.10 -11.95 -4.32
CA SER A 284 0.07 -12.24 -2.89
C SER A 284 -1.14 -11.80 -2.06
N PRO A 285 -1.59 -12.62 -1.09
CA PRO A 285 -0.94 -13.80 -0.53
C PRO A 285 -1.29 -15.14 -1.18
N MET A 286 -1.85 -15.15 -2.39
CA MET A 286 -2.22 -16.38 -3.08
C MET A 286 -1.02 -17.32 -3.24
N THR A 287 -1.22 -18.61 -2.97
CA THR A 287 -0.18 -19.64 -3.07
C THR A 287 -0.28 -20.47 -4.35
N GLY A 288 -1.28 -20.22 -5.18
CA GLY A 288 -1.50 -20.91 -6.43
C GLY A 288 -2.84 -20.58 -7.06
N PHE A 289 -3.35 -21.46 -7.91
CA PHE A 289 -4.67 -21.33 -8.49
C PHE A 289 -5.74 -21.51 -7.43
N MET A 290 -6.80 -20.68 -7.50
CA MET A 290 -7.87 -20.64 -6.51
C MET A 290 -8.59 -21.97 -6.40
N ARG A 291 -8.76 -22.46 -5.16
CA ARG A 291 -9.71 -23.50 -4.80
C ARG A 291 -11.14 -22.92 -4.82
N GLU A 292 -12.14 -23.78 -4.76
CA GLU A 292 -13.56 -23.35 -4.86
C GLU A 292 -13.91 -22.26 -3.85
N ARG A 293 -13.46 -22.41 -2.59
CA ARG A 293 -13.72 -21.44 -1.53
C ARG A 293 -13.19 -20.05 -1.86
N GLU A 294 -11.95 -19.96 -2.33
CA GLU A 294 -11.30 -18.69 -2.71
C GLU A 294 -11.95 -18.10 -3.97
N PHE A 295 -12.28 -18.96 -4.92
CA PHE A 295 -12.99 -18.59 -6.15
C PHE A 295 -14.33 -17.94 -5.83
N LEU A 296 -15.15 -18.56 -4.96
CA LEU A 296 -16.44 -18.02 -4.55
C LEU A 296 -16.30 -16.69 -3.81
N GLN A 297 -15.33 -16.57 -2.91
CA GLN A 297 -15.04 -15.30 -2.22
C GLN A 297 -14.65 -14.21 -3.21
N CYS A 298 -13.72 -14.50 -4.14
CA CYS A 298 -13.31 -13.57 -5.19
C CYS A 298 -14.50 -13.15 -6.06
N GLN A 299 -15.30 -14.12 -6.54
CA GLN A 299 -16.41 -13.90 -7.45
C GLN A 299 -17.56 -13.08 -6.85
N HIS A 300 -17.85 -13.28 -5.56
CA HIS A 300 -18.99 -12.65 -4.90
C HIS A 300 -18.64 -11.39 -4.11
N PHE A 301 -17.39 -11.28 -3.60
CA PHE A 301 -16.99 -10.19 -2.72
C PHE A 301 -15.81 -9.36 -3.27
N ASN A 302 -15.23 -9.72 -4.41
CA ASN A 302 -14.00 -9.12 -4.95
C ASN A 302 -12.81 -9.17 -3.97
N CYS A 303 -12.84 -10.09 -3.03
CA CYS A 303 -11.85 -10.24 -1.97
C CYS A 303 -11.66 -11.70 -1.61
N VAL A 304 -10.47 -12.04 -1.12
CA VAL A 304 -10.24 -13.21 -0.27
C VAL A 304 -10.37 -12.75 1.17
N LEU A 305 -11.17 -13.47 1.96
CA LEU A 305 -11.62 -13.04 3.30
C LEU A 305 -10.93 -13.79 4.44
N ASP A 306 -10.26 -14.91 4.15
CA ASP A 306 -9.54 -15.69 5.15
C ASP A 306 -8.31 -14.90 5.62
N GLY A 307 -8.36 -14.40 6.85
CA GLY A 307 -7.35 -13.48 7.41
C GLY A 307 -7.62 -11.99 7.17
N GLY A 308 -8.82 -11.61 6.72
CA GLY A 308 -9.28 -10.23 6.51
C GLY A 308 -9.60 -9.91 5.04
N ALA A 309 -10.08 -8.71 4.75
CA ALA A 309 -10.43 -8.33 3.39
C ALA A 309 -9.18 -8.03 2.55
N ILE A 310 -8.73 -9.01 1.76
CA ILE A 310 -7.66 -8.84 0.78
C ILE A 310 -8.29 -8.66 -0.58
N ASN A 311 -8.11 -7.50 -1.20
CA ASN A 311 -8.67 -7.26 -2.53
C ASN A 311 -8.13 -8.28 -3.53
N GLN A 312 -9.03 -9.02 -4.13
CA GLN A 312 -8.77 -9.96 -5.22
C GLN A 312 -10.03 -10.00 -6.07
N SER A 313 -10.16 -9.06 -6.97
CA SER A 313 -11.39 -8.85 -7.77
C SER A 313 -11.47 -9.76 -8.99
N VAL A 314 -10.37 -10.40 -9.36
CA VAL A 314 -10.25 -11.25 -10.53
C VAL A 314 -9.91 -12.66 -10.08
N PRO A 315 -10.72 -13.67 -10.43
CA PRO A 315 -10.38 -15.05 -10.14
C PRO A 315 -9.19 -15.51 -11.00
N ILE A 316 -8.17 -16.04 -10.33
CA ILE A 316 -7.01 -16.68 -10.97
C ILE A 316 -7.21 -18.19 -10.87
N VAL A 317 -7.68 -18.79 -11.94
CA VAL A 317 -8.12 -20.19 -12.00
C VAL A 317 -7.54 -20.89 -13.21
N LEU A 318 -7.36 -22.20 -13.10
CA LEU A 318 -6.92 -23.09 -14.20
C LEU A 318 -8.11 -23.95 -14.65
N ALA A 319 -8.53 -23.78 -15.90
CA ALA A 319 -9.60 -24.58 -16.48
C ALA A 319 -9.00 -25.86 -17.10
N VAL A 320 -9.63 -27.00 -16.82
CA VAL A 320 -9.21 -28.32 -17.31
C VAL A 320 -10.39 -29.07 -17.93
N THR A 321 -10.08 -30.05 -18.75
CA THR A 321 -11.08 -30.93 -19.39
C THR A 321 -11.63 -31.95 -18.39
N LEU A 322 -12.75 -32.60 -18.73
CA LEU A 322 -13.26 -33.73 -17.95
C LEU A 322 -12.24 -34.89 -17.92
N GLU A 323 -11.56 -35.16 -19.02
CA GLU A 323 -10.52 -36.18 -19.13
C GLU A 323 -9.36 -35.91 -18.15
N ASP A 324 -8.86 -34.67 -18.10
CA ASP A 324 -7.82 -34.28 -17.15
C ASP A 324 -8.31 -34.40 -15.70
N LYS A 325 -9.53 -33.98 -15.41
CA LYS A 325 -10.14 -34.11 -14.09
C LYS A 325 -10.23 -35.58 -13.66
N GLU A 326 -10.70 -36.49 -14.52
CA GLU A 326 -10.80 -37.92 -14.20
C GLU A 326 -9.42 -38.55 -13.98
N ARG A 327 -8.44 -38.19 -14.81
CA ARG A 327 -7.05 -38.68 -14.74
C ARG A 327 -6.32 -38.21 -13.48
N LEU A 328 -6.62 -36.98 -12.99
CA LEU A 328 -5.83 -36.31 -11.96
C LEU A 328 -6.52 -36.22 -10.59
N SER A 329 -7.83 -36.53 -10.48
CA SER A 329 -8.61 -36.31 -9.25
C SER A 329 -8.12 -37.11 -8.03
N ASN A 330 -7.39 -38.21 -8.23
CA ASN A 330 -6.83 -39.04 -7.15
C ASN A 330 -5.33 -38.82 -6.94
N LYS A 331 -4.75 -37.79 -7.52
CA LYS A 331 -3.32 -37.47 -7.42
C LYS A 331 -3.11 -36.40 -6.35
N GLU A 332 -2.04 -36.53 -5.58
CA GLU A 332 -1.60 -35.50 -4.62
C GLU A 332 -0.93 -34.31 -5.29
N ALA A 333 -0.36 -34.52 -6.49
CA ALA A 333 0.30 -33.50 -7.30
C ALA A 333 0.33 -33.91 -8.77
N PHE A 334 0.43 -32.92 -9.64
CA PHE A 334 0.73 -33.09 -11.06
C PHE A 334 1.57 -31.93 -11.60
N ALA A 335 2.23 -32.14 -12.71
CA ALA A 335 3.06 -31.12 -13.35
C ALA A 335 2.23 -30.24 -14.28
N LEU A 336 2.67 -28.98 -14.44
CA LEU A 336 2.21 -28.06 -15.47
C LEU A 336 3.32 -27.90 -16.50
N SER A 337 2.98 -27.95 -17.79
CA SER A 337 3.92 -27.73 -18.89
C SER A 337 3.46 -26.61 -19.82
N TYR A 338 4.42 -25.98 -20.45
CA TYR A 338 4.18 -24.98 -21.48
C TYR A 338 5.19 -25.19 -22.62
N GLU A 339 4.69 -25.34 -23.85
CA GLU A 339 5.51 -25.67 -25.03
C GLU A 339 6.41 -26.87 -24.79
N GLY A 340 5.86 -27.93 -24.17
CA GLY A 340 6.52 -29.20 -23.88
C GLY A 340 7.54 -29.15 -22.75
N ARG A 341 7.73 -28.04 -22.04
CA ARG A 341 8.63 -27.93 -20.87
C ARG A 341 7.85 -27.92 -19.58
N ARG A 342 8.29 -28.67 -18.57
CA ARG A 342 7.76 -28.60 -17.22
C ARG A 342 8.07 -27.23 -16.62
N VAL A 343 7.06 -26.53 -16.10
CA VAL A 343 7.21 -25.17 -15.57
C VAL A 343 6.86 -25.07 -14.09
N ALA A 344 5.94 -25.92 -13.61
CA ALA A 344 5.52 -25.92 -12.21
C ALA A 344 4.98 -27.30 -11.80
N ILE A 345 4.88 -27.50 -10.48
CA ILE A 345 4.12 -28.58 -9.85
C ILE A 345 2.93 -27.96 -9.14
N LEU A 346 1.73 -28.48 -9.36
CA LEU A 346 0.52 -28.13 -8.62
C LEU A 346 0.26 -29.19 -7.56
N ARG A 347 0.28 -28.76 -6.29
CA ARG A 347 0.13 -29.61 -5.11
C ARG A 347 -1.29 -29.54 -4.55
N SER A 348 -1.74 -30.63 -3.93
CA SER A 348 -3.04 -30.72 -3.27
C SER A 348 -4.19 -30.18 -4.14
N PRO A 349 -4.39 -30.76 -5.34
CA PRO A 349 -5.38 -30.27 -6.29
C PRO A 349 -6.80 -30.46 -5.76
N GLU A 350 -7.64 -29.44 -5.96
CA GLU A 350 -9.07 -29.45 -5.72
C GLU A 350 -9.81 -29.14 -7.02
N PHE A 351 -10.66 -30.09 -7.48
CA PHE A 351 -11.42 -29.94 -8.71
C PHE A 351 -12.87 -29.54 -8.39
N TYR A 352 -13.39 -28.55 -9.11
CA TYR A 352 -14.76 -28.05 -8.97
C TYR A 352 -15.34 -27.62 -10.32
N GLU A 353 -16.66 -27.52 -10.42
CA GLU A 353 -17.34 -27.20 -11.68
C GLU A 353 -17.08 -25.76 -12.11
N HIS A 354 -16.84 -25.56 -13.41
CA HIS A 354 -16.65 -24.25 -14.01
C HIS A 354 -18.00 -23.67 -14.47
N HIS A 355 -18.71 -23.03 -13.57
CA HIS A 355 -19.95 -22.32 -13.90
C HIS A 355 -19.66 -21.07 -14.75
N LYS A 356 -19.32 -21.29 -16.04
CA LYS A 356 -18.77 -20.29 -16.97
C LYS A 356 -19.68 -19.07 -17.15
N GLU A 357 -21.00 -19.29 -17.29
CA GLU A 357 -21.95 -18.20 -17.47
C GLU A 357 -22.02 -17.31 -16.22
N GLU A 358 -22.13 -17.91 -15.04
CA GLU A 358 -22.12 -17.17 -13.79
C GLU A 358 -20.83 -16.38 -13.63
N ARG A 359 -19.68 -17.02 -13.86
CA ARG A 359 -18.37 -16.34 -13.82
C ARG A 359 -18.33 -15.15 -14.75
N CYS A 360 -18.78 -15.31 -16.01
CA CYS A 360 -18.78 -14.23 -16.99
C CYS A 360 -19.69 -13.09 -16.57
N CYS A 361 -20.92 -13.37 -16.15
CA CYS A 361 -21.86 -12.35 -15.69
C CYS A 361 -21.35 -11.59 -14.47
N ARG A 362 -20.71 -12.27 -13.51
CA ARG A 362 -20.13 -11.64 -12.32
C ARG A 362 -18.91 -10.77 -12.62
N GLN A 363 -18.02 -11.26 -13.46
CA GLN A 363 -16.73 -10.59 -13.72
C GLN A 363 -16.84 -9.48 -14.77
N TRP A 364 -17.62 -9.68 -15.84
CA TRP A 364 -17.77 -8.73 -16.94
C TRP A 364 -19.13 -8.03 -17.02
N GLY A 365 -20.11 -8.51 -16.27
CA GLY A 365 -21.50 -8.03 -16.33
C GLY A 365 -22.27 -8.53 -17.57
N THR A 366 -21.70 -9.46 -18.32
CA THR A 366 -22.29 -10.07 -19.51
C THR A 366 -21.65 -11.42 -19.81
N SER A 367 -22.38 -12.33 -20.48
CA SER A 367 -21.86 -13.58 -21.04
C SER A 367 -21.72 -13.55 -22.55
N ASN A 368 -21.78 -12.36 -23.17
CA ASN A 368 -21.74 -12.22 -24.63
C ASN A 368 -20.36 -12.61 -25.20
N GLN A 369 -20.31 -13.64 -26.03
CA GLN A 369 -19.08 -14.18 -26.64
C GLN A 369 -18.46 -13.29 -27.72
N GLY A 370 -19.08 -12.18 -28.10
CA GLY A 370 -18.43 -11.11 -28.85
C GLY A 370 -17.30 -10.41 -28.07
N HIS A 371 -17.25 -10.60 -26.76
CA HIS A 371 -16.15 -10.18 -25.91
C HIS A 371 -15.01 -11.21 -26.00
N PRO A 372 -13.76 -10.83 -26.38
CA PRO A 372 -12.71 -11.80 -26.70
C PRO A 372 -12.30 -12.68 -25.52
N TYR A 373 -12.24 -12.14 -24.30
CA TYR A 373 -11.89 -12.94 -23.12
C TYR A 373 -13.04 -13.85 -22.67
N ILE A 374 -14.29 -13.37 -22.74
CA ILE A 374 -15.48 -14.21 -22.47
C ILE A 374 -15.52 -15.41 -23.41
N LYS A 375 -15.22 -15.19 -24.70
CA LYS A 375 -15.13 -16.27 -25.68
C LYS A 375 -14.13 -17.34 -25.24
N MET A 376 -12.92 -16.94 -24.81
CA MET A 376 -11.92 -17.89 -24.27
C MET A 376 -12.43 -18.65 -23.04
N VAL A 377 -13.14 -17.98 -22.12
CA VAL A 377 -13.72 -18.64 -20.94
C VAL A 377 -14.79 -19.65 -21.36
N MET A 378 -15.67 -19.30 -22.28
CA MET A 378 -16.74 -20.19 -22.75
C MET A 378 -16.21 -21.40 -23.51
N GLU A 379 -15.08 -21.26 -24.21
CA GLU A 379 -14.38 -22.32 -24.94
C GLU A 379 -13.44 -23.15 -24.08
N SER A 380 -13.13 -22.75 -22.84
CA SER A 380 -12.22 -23.47 -21.94
C SER A 380 -12.87 -24.72 -21.33
N GLY A 381 -12.12 -25.48 -20.54
CA GLY A 381 -12.61 -26.69 -19.86
C GLY A 381 -13.79 -26.43 -18.91
N ASP A 382 -14.60 -27.45 -18.68
CA ASP A 382 -15.82 -27.38 -17.84
C ASP A 382 -15.51 -27.62 -16.34
N TRP A 383 -14.27 -27.88 -16.01
CA TRP A 383 -13.77 -28.02 -14.65
C TRP A 383 -12.71 -26.99 -14.37
N LEU A 384 -12.63 -26.55 -13.11
CA LEU A 384 -11.55 -25.75 -12.57
C LEU A 384 -10.73 -26.60 -11.61
N VAL A 385 -9.42 -26.34 -11.55
CA VAL A 385 -8.55 -26.93 -10.55
C VAL A 385 -7.78 -25.85 -9.81
N GLY A 386 -7.91 -25.86 -8.47
CA GLY A 386 -7.11 -25.05 -7.55
C GLY A 386 -6.04 -25.89 -6.87
N GLY A 387 -5.01 -25.24 -6.32
CA GLY A 387 -3.94 -25.91 -5.60
C GLY A 387 -2.73 -25.00 -5.42
N ASP A 388 -1.80 -25.44 -4.60
CA ASP A 388 -0.55 -24.69 -4.33
C ASP A 388 0.46 -24.91 -5.45
N LEU A 389 1.11 -23.83 -5.88
CA LEU A 389 2.11 -23.88 -6.95
C LEU A 389 3.55 -23.89 -6.41
N GLU A 390 4.36 -24.78 -6.98
CA GLU A 390 5.82 -24.77 -6.89
C GLU A 390 6.37 -24.53 -8.29
N VAL A 391 6.86 -23.33 -8.57
CA VAL A 391 7.36 -22.97 -9.90
C VAL A 391 8.85 -23.28 -10.01
N LEU A 392 9.22 -24.10 -11.00
CA LEU A 392 10.54 -24.72 -11.08
C LEU A 392 11.68 -23.72 -11.34
N ASP A 393 11.42 -22.74 -12.19
CA ASP A 393 12.38 -21.70 -12.57
C ASP A 393 11.69 -20.36 -12.77
N ARG A 394 12.48 -19.28 -12.75
CA ARG A 394 11.99 -17.97 -13.18
C ARG A 394 11.49 -18.04 -14.63
N ILE A 395 10.27 -17.54 -14.84
CA ILE A 395 9.64 -17.55 -16.16
C ILE A 395 10.30 -16.48 -17.04
N ARG A 396 10.83 -16.92 -18.19
CA ARG A 396 11.43 -16.08 -19.22
C ARG A 396 10.76 -16.34 -20.55
N TRP A 397 10.44 -15.27 -21.26
CA TRP A 397 9.81 -15.33 -22.58
C TRP A 397 10.83 -15.33 -23.72
N ASN A 398 12.09 -14.95 -23.43
CA ASN A 398 13.19 -14.86 -24.39
C ASN A 398 12.86 -14.01 -25.64
N ASP A 399 12.03 -12.99 -25.46
CA ASP A 399 11.58 -12.07 -26.49
C ASP A 399 12.37 -10.74 -26.51
N GLY A 400 13.50 -10.69 -25.80
CA GLY A 400 14.34 -9.51 -25.65
C GLY A 400 13.83 -8.47 -24.66
N LEU A 401 12.78 -8.79 -23.87
CA LEU A 401 12.16 -7.87 -22.92
C LEU A 401 12.20 -8.37 -21.46
N ASP A 402 12.89 -9.48 -21.20
CA ASP A 402 12.93 -10.09 -19.87
C ASP A 402 13.61 -9.21 -18.81
N GLU A 403 14.47 -8.30 -19.19
CA GLU A 403 15.09 -7.31 -18.28
C GLU A 403 14.08 -6.33 -17.67
N TYR A 404 12.93 -6.11 -18.33
CA TYR A 404 11.85 -5.24 -17.85
C TYR A 404 10.80 -5.99 -17.02
N ARG A 405 10.84 -7.32 -16.98
CA ARG A 405 9.93 -8.18 -16.20
C ARG A 405 10.44 -8.34 -14.80
N LEU A 406 10.46 -7.22 -14.05
CA LEU A 406 10.86 -7.20 -12.65
C LEU A 406 9.73 -7.73 -11.78
N THR A 407 10.06 -8.60 -10.82
CA THR A 407 9.08 -9.05 -9.80
C THR A 407 8.73 -7.89 -8.85
N PRO A 408 7.61 -7.97 -8.12
CA PRO A 408 7.30 -6.98 -7.10
C PRO A 408 8.43 -6.76 -6.08
N ASN A 409 9.13 -7.83 -5.65
CA ASN A 409 10.26 -7.72 -4.73
C ASN A 409 11.46 -6.99 -5.36
N GLU A 410 11.76 -7.25 -6.62
CA GLU A 410 12.81 -6.54 -7.36
C GLU A 410 12.46 -5.06 -7.56
N LEU A 411 11.19 -4.74 -7.83
CA LEU A 411 10.72 -3.36 -7.91
C LEU A 411 10.84 -2.63 -6.57
N ARG A 412 10.44 -3.27 -5.46
CA ARG A 412 10.63 -2.74 -4.10
C ARG A 412 12.11 -2.47 -3.81
N ALA A 413 12.99 -3.40 -4.17
CA ALA A 413 14.44 -3.22 -4.00
C ALA A 413 14.96 -2.05 -4.84
N LYS A 414 14.50 -1.91 -6.09
CA LYS A 414 14.89 -0.82 -6.98
C LYS A 414 14.43 0.54 -6.47
N PHE A 415 13.20 0.66 -5.95
CA PHE A 415 12.71 1.91 -5.36
C PHE A 415 13.48 2.31 -4.11
N ARG A 416 13.84 1.35 -3.24
CA ARG A 416 14.72 1.61 -2.10
C ARG A 416 16.10 2.09 -2.55
N GLN A 417 16.70 1.46 -3.56
CA GLN A 417 17.99 1.87 -4.10
C GLN A 417 17.96 3.30 -4.67
N LEU A 418 16.86 3.70 -5.31
CA LEU A 418 16.64 5.04 -5.80
C LEU A 418 16.38 6.05 -4.66
N GLY A 419 16.10 5.59 -3.44
CA GLY A 419 15.68 6.44 -2.33
C GLY A 419 14.32 7.11 -2.58
N ALA A 420 13.42 6.41 -3.27
CA ALA A 420 12.07 6.91 -3.55
C ALA A 420 11.26 7.01 -2.24
N ASP A 421 10.69 8.17 -1.97
CA ASP A 421 9.84 8.46 -0.80
C ASP A 421 8.34 8.50 -1.16
N ALA A 422 8.02 8.49 -2.44
CA ALA A 422 6.67 8.31 -2.97
C ALA A 422 6.76 7.57 -4.31
N ILE A 423 6.02 6.49 -4.45
CA ILE A 423 5.98 5.70 -5.67
C ILE A 423 4.58 5.83 -6.27
N PHE A 424 4.49 6.43 -7.45
CA PHE A 424 3.22 6.57 -8.16
C PHE A 424 3.23 5.76 -9.45
N ALA A 425 2.21 4.93 -9.64
CA ALA A 425 2.12 4.04 -10.76
C ALA A 425 1.20 4.57 -11.86
N PHE A 426 1.56 4.33 -13.12
CA PHE A 426 0.73 4.57 -14.28
C PHE A 426 0.74 3.34 -15.20
N GLN A 427 -0.44 2.75 -15.40
CA GLN A 427 -0.60 1.59 -16.26
C GLN A 427 -1.02 2.01 -17.66
N LEU A 428 -0.45 1.33 -18.65
CA LEU A 428 -0.74 1.55 -20.05
C LEU A 428 -0.86 0.25 -20.85
N ARG A 429 -1.84 0.19 -21.72
CA ARG A 429 -1.94 -0.79 -22.82
C ARG A 429 -1.76 -0.13 -24.20
N ASN A 430 -1.80 1.19 -24.23
CA ASN A 430 -1.67 2.01 -25.43
C ASN A 430 -0.31 2.72 -25.46
N PRO A 431 0.16 3.18 -26.61
CA PRO A 431 1.30 4.07 -26.73
C PRO A 431 1.13 5.35 -25.89
N VAL A 432 2.21 5.82 -25.28
CA VAL A 432 2.21 7.08 -24.54
C VAL A 432 2.20 8.26 -25.52
N HIS A 433 1.32 9.21 -25.29
CA HIS A 433 1.34 10.53 -25.92
C HIS A 433 1.56 11.62 -24.86
N ASN A 434 1.83 12.86 -25.29
CA ASN A 434 2.15 13.96 -24.38
C ASN A 434 1.03 14.27 -23.36
N GLY A 435 -0.21 13.90 -23.64
CA GLY A 435 -1.30 13.98 -22.65
C GLY A 435 -1.13 13.03 -21.48
N HIS A 436 -0.62 11.82 -21.71
CA HIS A 436 -0.24 10.89 -20.62
C HIS A 436 0.96 11.43 -19.85
N ALA A 437 1.98 11.94 -20.56
CA ALA A 437 3.14 12.54 -19.93
C ALA A 437 2.79 13.76 -19.07
N LEU A 438 1.87 14.60 -19.53
CA LEU A 438 1.35 15.75 -18.77
C LEU A 438 0.75 15.31 -17.43
N LEU A 439 -0.03 14.23 -17.41
CA LEU A 439 -0.61 13.68 -16.18
C LEU A 439 0.45 13.15 -15.21
N MET A 440 1.43 12.40 -15.73
CA MET A 440 2.50 11.84 -14.92
C MET A 440 3.38 12.94 -14.33
N ASN A 441 3.75 13.95 -15.13
CA ASN A 441 4.55 15.09 -14.67
C ASN A 441 3.77 15.98 -13.67
N ASP A 442 2.47 16.22 -13.88
CA ASP A 442 1.62 16.95 -12.92
C ASP A 442 1.52 16.21 -11.59
N THR A 443 1.37 14.89 -11.63
CA THR A 443 1.35 14.06 -10.42
C THR A 443 2.67 14.19 -9.65
N LYS A 444 3.82 14.06 -10.32
CA LYS A 444 5.14 14.24 -9.73
C LYS A 444 5.28 15.61 -9.07
N ARG A 445 4.84 16.69 -9.76
CA ARG A 445 4.84 18.06 -9.24
C ARG A 445 3.99 18.17 -7.96
N ARG A 446 2.75 17.66 -7.99
CA ARG A 446 1.82 17.69 -6.85
C ARG A 446 2.34 16.91 -5.65
N LEU A 447 3.01 15.78 -5.86
CA LEU A 447 3.64 15.02 -4.77
C LEU A 447 4.81 15.82 -4.16
N LYS A 448 5.62 16.51 -4.96
CA LYS A 448 6.64 17.44 -4.46
C LYS A 448 6.04 18.59 -3.64
N GLU A 449 4.91 19.15 -4.07
CA GLU A 449 4.18 20.19 -3.33
C GLU A 449 3.61 19.68 -1.99
N ARG A 450 3.33 18.38 -1.90
CA ARG A 450 2.94 17.69 -0.65
C ARG A 450 4.13 17.38 0.27
N GLY A 451 5.35 17.67 -0.14
CA GLY A 451 6.57 17.54 0.67
C GLY A 451 7.44 16.32 0.34
N TYR A 452 7.02 15.45 -0.57
CA TYR A 452 7.86 14.34 -1.02
C TYR A 452 9.06 14.83 -1.82
N LYS A 453 10.26 14.31 -1.53
CA LYS A 453 11.52 14.79 -2.12
C LYS A 453 11.87 14.05 -3.41
N LYS A 454 11.59 12.75 -3.45
CA LYS A 454 11.95 11.86 -4.56
C LYS A 454 10.76 11.03 -5.06
N PRO A 455 9.66 11.68 -5.49
CA PRO A 455 8.55 10.94 -6.09
C PRO A 455 9.01 10.26 -7.38
N THR A 456 8.85 8.94 -7.44
CA THR A 456 9.31 8.08 -8.53
C THR A 456 8.13 7.46 -9.27
N LEU A 457 8.14 7.55 -10.61
CA LEU A 457 7.13 6.96 -11.47
C LEU A 457 7.42 5.48 -11.74
N LEU A 458 6.44 4.61 -11.50
CA LEU A 458 6.39 3.30 -12.09
C LEU A 458 5.59 3.37 -13.40
N LEU A 459 6.28 3.45 -14.53
CA LEU A 459 5.68 3.33 -15.86
C LEU A 459 5.51 1.84 -16.18
N HIS A 460 4.26 1.36 -16.16
CA HIS A 460 3.97 -0.06 -16.06
C HIS A 460 3.11 -0.57 -17.22
N PRO A 461 3.70 -0.73 -18.43
CA PRO A 461 2.99 -1.30 -19.59
C PRO A 461 2.54 -2.73 -19.30
N LEU A 462 1.33 -3.04 -19.76
CA LEU A 462 0.76 -4.37 -19.69
C LEU A 462 1.49 -5.32 -20.63
N GLY A 463 2.00 -6.43 -20.11
CA GLY A 463 2.83 -7.38 -20.86
C GLY A 463 2.16 -8.69 -21.18
N GLY A 464 1.01 -8.99 -20.56
CA GLY A 464 0.24 -10.18 -20.86
C GLY A 464 -0.57 -10.08 -22.16
N TRP A 465 -1.44 -11.05 -22.38
CA TRP A 465 -2.31 -11.12 -23.55
C TRP A 465 -3.16 -9.85 -23.71
N THR A 466 -3.26 -9.38 -24.95
CA THR A 466 -4.16 -8.29 -25.37
C THR A 466 -4.85 -8.69 -26.67
N LYS A 467 -5.99 -8.04 -26.98
CA LYS A 467 -6.71 -8.30 -28.24
C LYS A 467 -5.87 -7.86 -29.46
N GLN A 468 -6.17 -8.44 -30.63
CA GLN A 468 -5.34 -8.30 -31.83
C GLN A 468 -5.18 -6.88 -32.36
N ASP A 469 -6.12 -5.98 -32.11
CA ASP A 469 -6.06 -4.59 -32.56
C ASP A 469 -5.31 -3.64 -31.62
N ASP A 470 -4.85 -4.14 -30.46
CA ASP A 470 -3.94 -3.40 -29.57
C ASP A 470 -2.50 -3.43 -30.13
N VAL A 471 -1.73 -2.37 -29.88
CA VAL A 471 -0.33 -2.30 -30.31
C VAL A 471 0.50 -3.34 -29.54
N PRO A 472 1.27 -4.20 -30.23
CA PRO A 472 2.05 -5.25 -29.59
C PRO A 472 3.06 -4.72 -28.56
N LEU A 473 3.32 -5.50 -27.51
CA LEU A 473 4.24 -5.14 -26.44
C LEU A 473 5.63 -4.68 -26.93
N PRO A 474 6.31 -5.35 -27.87
CA PRO A 474 7.63 -4.90 -28.33
C PRO A 474 7.61 -3.49 -28.95
N VAL A 475 6.52 -3.13 -29.66
CA VAL A 475 6.37 -1.79 -30.25
C VAL A 475 6.12 -0.76 -29.15
N ARG A 476 5.27 -1.09 -28.17
CA ARG A 476 5.00 -0.21 -27.03
C ARG A 476 6.27 0.03 -26.20
N MET A 477 7.07 -1.00 -25.97
CA MET A 477 8.33 -0.87 -25.22
C MET A 477 9.33 0.05 -25.94
N LYS A 478 9.52 -0.11 -27.26
CA LYS A 478 10.34 0.83 -28.07
C LYS A 478 9.84 2.26 -27.94
N GLN A 479 8.52 2.45 -28.01
CA GLN A 479 7.91 3.77 -27.91
C GLN A 479 8.07 4.39 -26.51
N HIS A 480 8.02 3.58 -25.44
CA HIS A 480 8.26 4.06 -24.08
C HIS A 480 9.73 4.43 -23.86
N HIS A 481 10.67 3.71 -24.46
CA HIS A 481 12.08 4.10 -24.46
C HIS A 481 12.31 5.43 -25.15
N ALA A 482 11.72 5.62 -26.33
CA ALA A 482 11.85 6.88 -27.08
C ALA A 482 11.38 8.09 -26.23
N ILE A 483 10.33 7.94 -25.43
CA ILE A 483 9.84 9.01 -24.55
C ILE A 483 10.83 9.36 -23.43
N LEU A 484 11.55 8.36 -22.90
CA LEU A 484 12.60 8.59 -21.92
C LEU A 484 13.85 9.23 -22.58
N GLU A 485 14.24 8.78 -23.77
CA GLU A 485 15.36 9.32 -24.53
C GLU A 485 15.13 10.76 -24.94
N GLU A 486 13.91 11.12 -25.36
CA GLU A 486 13.53 12.49 -25.73
C GLU A 486 13.24 13.40 -24.52
N GLY A 487 13.39 12.88 -23.29
CA GLY A 487 13.23 13.65 -22.06
C GLY A 487 11.79 14.09 -21.77
N VAL A 488 10.80 13.49 -22.40
CA VAL A 488 9.37 13.75 -22.14
C VAL A 488 8.98 13.30 -20.72
N LEU A 489 9.57 12.20 -20.26
CA LEU A 489 9.59 11.75 -18.88
C LEU A 489 11.05 11.69 -18.41
N ASP A 490 11.26 12.08 -17.17
CA ASP A 490 12.59 12.09 -16.55
C ASP A 490 13.07 10.65 -16.26
N PRO A 491 14.14 10.16 -16.92
CA PRO A 491 14.62 8.79 -16.75
C PRO A 491 15.16 8.50 -15.35
N GLU A 492 15.70 9.51 -14.62
CA GLU A 492 16.27 9.32 -13.28
C GLU A 492 15.19 9.02 -12.22
N SER A 493 13.96 9.43 -12.48
CA SER A 493 12.81 9.23 -11.57
C SER A 493 11.68 8.42 -12.20
N THR A 494 11.99 7.64 -13.24
CA THR A 494 11.04 6.74 -13.91
C THR A 494 11.60 5.33 -13.96
N VAL A 495 10.87 4.38 -13.40
CA VAL A 495 11.13 2.96 -13.54
C VAL A 495 10.18 2.39 -14.58
N LEU A 496 10.72 1.93 -15.70
CA LEU A 496 9.96 1.23 -16.74
C LEU A 496 10.02 -0.28 -16.45
N ALA A 497 8.87 -0.90 -16.21
CA ALA A 497 8.76 -2.33 -15.96
C ALA A 497 7.49 -2.90 -16.58
N ILE A 498 7.50 -4.18 -16.92
CA ILE A 498 6.39 -4.87 -17.57
C ILE A 498 5.51 -5.55 -16.51
N PHE A 499 4.19 -5.33 -16.59
CA PHE A 499 3.20 -6.04 -15.79
C PHE A 499 2.72 -7.29 -16.53
N PRO A 500 3.01 -8.52 -16.03
CA PRO A 500 2.81 -9.75 -16.80
C PRO A 500 1.35 -10.21 -16.94
N SER A 501 0.40 -9.56 -16.27
CA SER A 501 -1.01 -9.96 -16.26
C SER A 501 -1.63 -9.91 -17.67
N PRO A 502 -2.45 -10.91 -18.04
CA PRO A 502 -3.34 -10.81 -19.20
C PRO A 502 -4.32 -9.66 -19.04
N MET A 503 -4.72 -9.02 -20.13
CA MET A 503 -5.79 -8.03 -20.15
C MET A 503 -7.14 -8.71 -20.31
N MET A 504 -8.04 -8.47 -19.37
CA MET A 504 -9.37 -9.11 -19.38
C MET A 504 -10.47 -8.23 -19.94
N TYR A 505 -10.25 -6.91 -20.07
CA TYR A 505 -11.26 -5.93 -20.46
C TYR A 505 -12.52 -5.98 -19.58
N ALA A 506 -12.32 -6.21 -18.28
CA ALA A 506 -13.39 -6.37 -17.29
C ALA A 506 -13.71 -5.06 -16.53
N GLY A 507 -13.32 -3.90 -17.06
CA GLY A 507 -13.68 -2.58 -16.55
C GLY A 507 -13.40 -2.39 -15.06
N PRO A 508 -14.41 -1.99 -14.24
CA PRO A 508 -14.24 -1.72 -12.82
C PRO A 508 -13.72 -2.92 -12.00
N THR A 509 -14.02 -4.13 -12.41
CA THR A 509 -13.52 -5.36 -11.75
C THR A 509 -12.01 -5.49 -11.96
N GLU A 510 -11.55 -5.36 -13.19
CA GLU A 510 -10.13 -5.51 -13.52
C GLU A 510 -9.27 -4.36 -12.97
N VAL A 511 -9.80 -3.14 -12.90
CA VAL A 511 -9.04 -2.00 -12.39
C VAL A 511 -8.67 -2.15 -10.91
N GLN A 512 -9.49 -2.87 -10.12
CA GLN A 512 -9.16 -3.23 -8.74
C GLN A 512 -7.96 -4.19 -8.69
N TRP A 513 -7.94 -5.20 -9.56
CA TRP A 513 -6.80 -6.11 -9.72
C TRP A 513 -5.52 -5.34 -10.10
N HIS A 514 -5.64 -4.39 -11.02
CA HIS A 514 -4.53 -3.54 -11.41
C HIS A 514 -4.00 -2.70 -10.24
N ALA A 515 -4.88 -2.17 -9.40
CA ALA A 515 -4.50 -1.43 -8.19
C ALA A 515 -3.82 -2.34 -7.17
N LYS A 516 -4.39 -3.52 -6.90
CA LYS A 516 -3.82 -4.55 -6.01
C LYS A 516 -2.39 -4.92 -6.40
N ALA A 517 -2.18 -5.19 -7.68
CA ALA A 517 -0.86 -5.55 -8.19
C ALA A 517 0.18 -4.41 -7.98
N ARG A 518 -0.22 -3.13 -8.05
CA ARG A 518 0.69 -2.00 -7.77
C ARG A 518 1.01 -1.88 -6.29
N MET A 519 0.06 -2.17 -5.40
CA MET A 519 0.38 -2.26 -3.97
C MET A 519 1.47 -3.30 -3.70
N SER A 520 1.44 -4.44 -4.36
CA SER A 520 2.48 -5.47 -4.23
C SER A 520 3.87 -4.96 -4.61
N THR A 521 3.98 -3.98 -5.52
CA THR A 521 5.26 -3.34 -5.87
C THR A 521 5.74 -2.29 -4.87
N GLY A 522 4.96 -1.95 -3.85
CA GLY A 522 5.24 -0.86 -2.92
C GLY A 522 4.78 0.52 -3.41
N ALA A 523 3.95 0.59 -4.46
CA ALA A 523 3.37 1.86 -4.89
C ALA A 523 2.40 2.41 -3.83
N ASN A 524 2.54 3.69 -3.51
CA ASN A 524 1.68 4.42 -2.58
C ASN A 524 0.55 5.16 -3.31
N PHE A 525 0.77 5.49 -4.60
CA PHE A 525 -0.14 6.29 -5.39
C PHE A 525 -0.42 5.61 -6.73
N TYR A 526 -1.66 5.74 -7.19
CA TYR A 526 -2.07 5.20 -8.48
C TYR A 526 -2.85 6.22 -9.30
N ILE A 527 -2.35 6.51 -10.50
CA ILE A 527 -3.06 7.35 -11.47
C ILE A 527 -4.00 6.47 -12.27
N VAL A 528 -5.29 6.71 -12.11
CA VAL A 528 -6.33 5.98 -12.84
C VAL A 528 -6.90 6.87 -13.94
N GLY A 529 -6.68 6.46 -15.18
CA GLY A 529 -7.18 7.14 -16.36
C GLY A 529 -8.70 6.99 -16.56
N ARG A 530 -9.17 7.53 -17.65
CA ARG A 530 -10.53 7.30 -18.14
C ARG A 530 -10.61 5.87 -18.68
N ASP A 531 -11.50 5.07 -18.10
CA ASP A 531 -11.80 3.70 -18.53
C ASP A 531 -10.56 2.80 -18.80
N PRO A 532 -9.72 2.54 -17.77
CA PRO A 532 -8.42 1.88 -17.96
C PRO A 532 -8.51 0.43 -18.44
N ALA A 533 -9.63 -0.25 -18.21
CA ALA A 533 -9.88 -1.64 -18.57
C ALA A 533 -11.16 -1.82 -19.40
N GLY A 534 -11.63 -0.77 -20.04
CA GLY A 534 -12.84 -0.79 -20.84
C GLY A 534 -12.65 -1.22 -22.29
N MET A 535 -13.77 -1.53 -22.91
CA MET A 535 -13.88 -1.80 -24.33
C MET A 535 -15.28 -1.43 -24.84
N PRO A 536 -15.47 -1.26 -26.17
CA PRO A 536 -16.81 -1.14 -26.75
C PRO A 536 -17.66 -2.38 -26.41
N HIS A 537 -18.95 -2.15 -26.21
CA HIS A 537 -19.90 -3.25 -26.09
C HIS A 537 -19.89 -4.11 -27.38
N PRO A 538 -20.03 -5.44 -27.31
CA PRO A 538 -19.98 -6.30 -28.49
C PRO A 538 -20.98 -5.97 -29.61
N ASP A 539 -22.09 -5.28 -29.29
CA ASP A 539 -23.02 -4.77 -30.29
C ASP A 539 -22.56 -3.51 -31.04
N GLY A 540 -21.43 -2.91 -30.61
CA GLY A 540 -20.84 -1.74 -31.24
C GLY A 540 -21.57 -0.42 -30.99
N THR A 541 -22.64 -0.39 -30.17
CA THR A 541 -23.50 0.80 -30.02
C THR A 541 -23.06 1.74 -28.90
N ARG A 542 -22.31 1.24 -27.90
CA ARG A 542 -21.91 1.96 -26.70
C ARG A 542 -20.64 1.37 -26.10
N ASP A 543 -20.08 2.04 -25.10
CA ASP A 543 -19.05 1.44 -24.23
C ASP A 543 -19.69 0.35 -23.34
N LEU A 544 -18.93 -0.72 -23.05
CA LEU A 544 -19.41 -1.80 -22.19
C LEU A 544 -19.59 -1.33 -20.73
N TYR A 545 -18.72 -0.44 -20.27
CA TYR A 545 -18.75 0.13 -18.93
C TYR A 545 -18.81 1.65 -18.95
N ASP A 546 -19.38 2.26 -17.90
CA ASP A 546 -19.26 3.71 -17.69
C ASP A 546 -17.78 4.05 -17.41
N HIS A 547 -17.27 5.00 -18.16
CA HIS A 547 -15.87 5.42 -18.13
C HIS A 547 -15.39 5.98 -16.77
N SER A 548 -16.32 6.37 -15.89
CA SER A 548 -16.01 6.90 -14.55
C SER A 548 -16.05 5.83 -13.46
N HIS A 549 -16.66 4.66 -13.72
CA HIS A 549 -16.91 3.66 -12.69
C HIS A 549 -15.63 3.04 -12.16
N GLY A 550 -14.62 2.77 -12.99
CA GLY A 550 -13.35 2.21 -12.52
C GLY A 550 -12.72 3.05 -11.42
N ARG A 551 -12.66 4.37 -11.60
CA ARG A 551 -12.14 5.28 -10.57
C ARG A 551 -13.00 5.33 -9.31
N LYS A 552 -14.34 5.40 -9.47
CA LYS A 552 -15.27 5.47 -8.33
C LYS A 552 -15.16 4.20 -7.48
N VAL A 553 -15.10 3.03 -8.09
CA VAL A 553 -14.98 1.75 -7.40
C VAL A 553 -13.69 1.69 -6.58
N LEU A 554 -12.56 2.16 -7.11
CA LEU A 554 -11.29 2.16 -6.36
C LEU A 554 -11.32 2.99 -5.08
N THR A 555 -12.14 4.05 -5.01
CA THR A 555 -12.25 4.87 -3.78
C THR A 555 -13.01 4.18 -2.65
N MET A 556 -13.68 3.06 -2.93
CA MET A 556 -14.50 2.31 -1.96
C MET A 556 -14.17 0.80 -1.92
N ALA A 557 -13.23 0.36 -2.75
CA ALA A 557 -12.87 -1.05 -2.83
C ALA A 557 -12.18 -1.52 -1.54
N PRO A 558 -12.63 -2.62 -0.92
CA PRO A 558 -12.01 -3.13 0.29
C PRO A 558 -10.60 -3.66 0.00
N GLY A 559 -9.71 -3.57 1.00
CA GLY A 559 -8.35 -4.10 0.93
C GLY A 559 -7.37 -3.32 0.03
N LEU A 560 -7.72 -2.09 -0.41
CA LEU A 560 -6.85 -1.19 -1.17
C LEU A 560 -6.41 0.05 -0.38
N THR A 561 -6.42 -0.02 0.93
CA THR A 561 -6.19 1.12 1.83
C THR A 561 -4.78 1.71 1.77
N GLN A 562 -3.82 0.95 1.27
CA GLN A 562 -2.42 1.39 1.15
C GLN A 562 -2.16 2.23 -0.10
N LEU A 563 -3.12 2.31 -1.02
CA LEU A 563 -2.96 2.95 -2.31
C LEU A 563 -3.88 4.18 -2.41
N GLU A 564 -3.28 5.36 -2.48
CA GLU A 564 -4.03 6.59 -2.74
C GLU A 564 -4.30 6.75 -4.25
N ILE A 565 -5.57 6.91 -4.60
CA ILE A 565 -5.96 7.12 -6.00
C ILE A 565 -5.83 8.60 -6.33
N ILE A 566 -4.92 8.92 -7.24
CA ILE A 566 -4.72 10.29 -7.73
C ILE A 566 -5.84 10.64 -8.73
N PRO A 567 -6.61 11.71 -8.48
CA PRO A 567 -7.67 12.13 -9.39
C PRO A 567 -7.12 12.50 -10.77
N PHE A 568 -7.67 11.87 -11.79
CA PHE A 568 -7.38 12.18 -13.19
C PHE A 568 -7.93 13.56 -13.57
N ARG A 569 -7.08 14.37 -14.21
CA ARG A 569 -7.49 15.61 -14.88
C ARG A 569 -7.57 15.35 -16.38
N VAL A 570 -8.64 15.78 -17.01
CA VAL A 570 -8.79 15.60 -18.47
C VAL A 570 -7.74 16.43 -19.19
N ALA A 571 -6.91 15.78 -20.01
CA ALA A 571 -5.96 16.41 -20.91
C ALA A 571 -6.53 16.38 -22.34
N ALA A 572 -6.41 17.48 -23.05
CA ALA A 572 -6.79 17.61 -24.45
C ALA A 572 -5.76 18.42 -25.22
N TYR A 573 -5.75 18.33 -26.53
CA TYR A 573 -4.84 19.10 -27.35
C TYR A 573 -5.31 20.56 -27.43
N ASN A 574 -4.48 21.48 -26.95
CA ASN A 574 -4.74 22.91 -27.03
C ASN A 574 -4.23 23.45 -28.38
N THR A 575 -5.15 23.82 -29.26
CA THR A 575 -4.86 24.27 -30.63
C THR A 575 -4.10 25.59 -30.67
N LYS A 576 -4.31 26.47 -29.71
CA LYS A 576 -3.60 27.76 -29.61
C LYS A 576 -2.17 27.59 -29.09
N LYS A 577 -1.97 26.72 -28.09
CA LYS A 577 -0.66 26.41 -27.51
C LYS A 577 0.13 25.41 -28.36
N LYS A 578 -0.52 24.70 -29.29
CA LYS A 578 0.04 23.58 -30.04
C LYS A 578 0.69 22.51 -29.13
N ALA A 579 0.03 22.19 -28.04
CA ALA A 579 0.51 21.23 -27.05
C ALA A 579 -0.66 20.56 -26.31
N MET A 580 -0.39 19.45 -25.66
CA MET A 580 -1.33 18.86 -24.72
C MET A 580 -1.41 19.75 -23.46
N ASP A 581 -2.63 20.00 -23.00
CA ASP A 581 -2.91 20.85 -21.83
C ASP A 581 -4.12 20.32 -21.07
N PHE A 582 -4.28 20.74 -19.82
CA PHE A 582 -5.48 20.39 -19.06
C PHE A 582 -6.70 21.11 -19.62
N PHE A 583 -7.74 20.34 -19.89
CA PHE A 583 -8.98 20.87 -20.46
C PHE A 583 -9.61 21.93 -19.52
N ASN A 584 -9.89 23.08 -20.11
CA ASN A 584 -10.64 24.16 -19.47
C ASN A 584 -12.02 24.28 -20.13
N PRO A 585 -13.13 23.98 -19.40
CA PRO A 585 -14.48 24.08 -19.94
C PRO A 585 -14.86 25.49 -20.41
N GLU A 586 -14.26 26.55 -19.81
CA GLU A 586 -14.53 27.96 -20.17
C GLU A 586 -13.92 28.37 -21.53
N LYS A 587 -12.96 27.57 -22.02
CA LYS A 587 -12.25 27.79 -23.30
C LYS A 587 -12.33 26.55 -24.19
N LYS A 588 -13.49 25.94 -24.23
CA LYS A 588 -13.72 24.65 -24.92
C LYS A 588 -13.31 24.69 -26.40
N GLU A 589 -13.48 25.81 -27.06
CA GLU A 589 -13.11 26.04 -28.46
C GLU A 589 -11.61 25.97 -28.75
N ASP A 590 -10.78 26.14 -27.71
CA ASP A 590 -9.33 26.06 -27.85
C ASP A 590 -8.81 24.61 -27.80
N PHE A 591 -9.69 23.64 -27.53
CA PHE A 591 -9.30 22.26 -27.30
C PHE A 591 -9.87 21.27 -28.31
N ASP A 592 -9.01 20.37 -28.78
CA ASP A 592 -9.36 19.25 -29.67
C ASP A 592 -9.10 17.93 -28.94
N PHE A 593 -10.09 17.02 -28.91
CA PHE A 593 -9.98 15.69 -28.31
C PHE A 593 -9.56 14.67 -29.38
N ILE A 594 -8.25 14.41 -29.43
CA ILE A 594 -7.68 13.43 -30.35
C ILE A 594 -7.94 12.02 -29.82
N SER A 595 -8.89 11.31 -30.43
CA SER A 595 -9.20 9.94 -30.08
C SER A 595 -8.11 8.96 -30.52
N GLY A 596 -8.02 7.80 -29.86
CA GLY A 596 -7.13 6.71 -30.27
C GLY A 596 -7.41 6.22 -31.70
N THR A 597 -8.67 6.29 -32.16
CA THR A 597 -9.06 5.96 -33.54
C THR A 597 -8.48 6.96 -34.52
N ARG A 598 -8.56 8.27 -34.22
CA ARG A 598 -7.97 9.32 -35.06
C ARG A 598 -6.44 9.20 -35.10
N MET A 599 -5.81 8.93 -33.99
CA MET A 599 -4.36 8.69 -33.90
C MET A 599 -3.94 7.49 -34.76
N ARG A 600 -4.66 6.36 -34.67
CA ARG A 600 -4.40 5.19 -35.54
C ARG A 600 -4.59 5.50 -37.03
N LYS A 601 -5.59 6.31 -37.40
CA LYS A 601 -5.80 6.72 -38.78
C LYS A 601 -4.62 7.52 -39.32
N LEU A 602 -4.15 8.54 -38.57
CA LEU A 602 -2.97 9.35 -38.92
C LEU A 602 -1.71 8.49 -39.07
N ALA A 603 -1.49 7.57 -38.13
CA ALA A 603 -0.33 6.68 -38.19
C ALA A 603 -0.37 5.73 -39.40
N ARG A 604 -1.54 5.22 -39.78
CA ARG A 604 -1.72 4.39 -40.98
C ARG A 604 -1.53 5.15 -42.28
N SER A 605 -2.03 6.39 -42.38
CA SER A 605 -1.85 7.23 -43.56
C SER A 605 -0.41 7.79 -43.67
N GLY A 606 0.40 7.67 -42.64
CA GLY A 606 1.74 8.27 -42.60
C GLY A 606 1.75 9.78 -42.40
N GLU A 607 0.59 10.37 -42.07
CA GLU A 607 0.48 11.77 -41.72
C GLU A 607 1.11 12.06 -40.37
N LEU A 608 1.66 13.26 -40.18
CA LEU A 608 2.17 13.68 -38.88
C LEU A 608 1.02 14.05 -37.94
N PRO A 609 1.17 13.79 -36.63
CA PRO A 609 0.21 14.26 -35.64
C PRO A 609 0.32 15.79 -35.51
N PRO A 610 -0.66 16.44 -34.90
CA PRO A 610 -0.49 17.84 -34.52
C PRO A 610 0.78 18.05 -33.69
N GLU A 611 1.47 19.18 -33.94
CA GLU A 611 2.69 19.56 -33.20
C GLU A 611 2.46 19.52 -31.69
N GLY A 612 3.37 18.86 -30.92
CA GLY A 612 3.24 18.75 -29.47
C GLY A 612 2.24 17.70 -28.95
N PHE A 613 1.61 16.90 -29.83
CA PHE A 613 0.74 15.81 -29.41
C PHE A 613 1.51 14.58 -28.93
N MET A 614 2.56 14.19 -29.63
CA MET A 614 3.43 13.05 -29.30
C MET A 614 4.88 13.39 -29.63
N ALA A 615 5.81 12.83 -28.88
CA ALA A 615 7.24 12.96 -29.15
C ALA A 615 7.60 12.40 -30.54
N PRO A 616 8.47 13.07 -31.31
CA PRO A 616 8.74 12.70 -32.71
C PRO A 616 9.23 11.27 -32.93
N LEU A 617 10.19 10.81 -32.13
CA LEU A 617 10.71 9.43 -32.23
C LEU A 617 9.63 8.41 -31.85
N ALA A 618 8.87 8.70 -30.78
CA ALA A 618 7.76 7.86 -30.34
C ALA A 618 6.66 7.74 -31.43
N TRP A 619 6.39 8.83 -32.16
CA TRP A 619 5.47 8.82 -33.29
C TRP A 619 6.00 8.00 -34.47
N THR A 620 7.28 8.15 -34.83
CA THR A 620 7.92 7.41 -35.92
C THR A 620 7.78 5.90 -35.69
N ILE A 621 8.10 5.42 -34.49
CA ILE A 621 7.96 4.00 -34.13
C ILE A 621 6.53 3.50 -34.35
N LEU A 622 5.53 4.28 -33.94
CA LEU A 622 4.12 3.92 -34.08
C LEU A 622 3.67 3.94 -35.56
N SER A 623 4.08 4.95 -36.31
CA SER A 623 3.77 5.09 -37.74
C SER A 623 4.37 3.93 -38.56
N ASP A 624 5.63 3.60 -38.30
CA ASP A 624 6.31 2.50 -39.02
C ASP A 624 5.67 1.13 -38.71
N TYR A 625 5.24 0.92 -37.45
CA TYR A 625 4.46 -0.26 -37.12
C TYR A 625 3.17 -0.35 -37.94
N TYR A 626 2.37 0.71 -38.02
CA TYR A 626 1.11 0.69 -38.77
C TYR A 626 1.31 0.59 -40.28
N LYS A 627 2.38 1.18 -40.85
CA LYS A 627 2.77 0.99 -42.24
C LYS A 627 3.14 -0.45 -42.54
N SER A 628 3.86 -1.11 -41.62
CA SER A 628 4.25 -2.54 -41.78
C SER A 628 3.04 -3.48 -41.87
N LEU A 629 1.90 -3.10 -41.27
CA LEU A 629 0.67 -3.89 -41.34
C LEU A 629 -0.05 -3.76 -42.70
N GLN A 630 0.22 -2.71 -43.46
CA GLN A 630 -0.37 -2.51 -44.78
C GLN A 630 0.40 -3.24 -45.89
N GLN A 631 1.64 -3.64 -45.61
CA GLN A 631 2.51 -4.36 -46.56
C GLN A 631 2.39 -5.89 -46.44
N LYS A 632 1.67 -6.37 -45.41
CA LYS A 632 1.27 -7.77 -45.24
C LYS A 632 -0.16 -8.00 -45.72
#